data_b39fce1b5e4d8805961700887c381585
#
_entry.id   b39fce1b5e4d8805961700887c381585
#
_cell.length_a   1.000
_cell.length_b   1.000
_cell.length_c   1.000
_cell.angle_alpha   90.00
_cell.angle_beta   90.00
_cell.angle_gamma   90.00
#
_symmetry.space_group_name_H-M   'P 1'
#
loop_
_entity.id
_entity.type
_entity.pdbx_description
1 polymer ?
#
loop_
_entity_poly.entity_id
_entity_poly.type
_entity_poly.pdbx_seq_one_letter_code
_entity_poly.pdbx_strand_id
1 'polypeptide(L)' 'MTRTERLLELMQRLRRSRQPLQAHTLAEQLDISVRTLYRDIETLRRQGADIEGEAGVG' A
#
# COMPACT_ATOMS: atom_id res chain seq x y z
N MET A 1 -13.45 -1.89 -7.68
CA MET A 1 -12.03 -2.22 -7.87
C MET A 1 -11.78 -3.63 -7.40
N THR A 2 -11.15 -4.46 -8.23
CA THR A 2 -10.79 -5.82 -7.84
C THR A 2 -9.59 -5.79 -6.89
N ARG A 3 -9.34 -6.92 -6.23
CA ARG A 3 -8.17 -7.02 -5.34
C ARG A 3 -6.88 -6.80 -6.12
N THR A 4 -6.77 -7.38 -7.31
CA THR A 4 -5.58 -7.22 -8.14
C THR A 4 -5.35 -5.76 -8.51
N GLU A 5 -6.39 -5.08 -8.94
CA GLU A 5 -6.30 -3.66 -9.27
C GLU A 5 -5.90 -2.84 -8.05
N ARG A 6 -6.45 -3.17 -6.88
CA ARG A 6 -6.12 -2.48 -5.64
C ARG A 6 -4.67 -2.67 -5.26
N LEU A 7 -4.15 -3.89 -5.38
CA LEU A 7 -2.75 -4.16 -5.08
C LEU A 7 -1.81 -3.41 -6.02
N LEU A 8 -2.13 -3.35 -7.30
CA LEU A 8 -1.35 -2.59 -8.27
C LEU A 8 -1.37 -1.10 -7.95
N GLU A 9 -2.53 -0.57 -7.63
CA GLU A 9 -2.68 0.84 -7.27
C GLU A 9 -1.88 1.16 -6.02
N LEU A 10 -1.95 0.30 -5.01
CA LEU A 10 -1.19 0.47 -3.78
C LEU A 10 0.31 0.49 -4.07
N MET A 11 0.78 -0.45 -4.87
CA MET A 11 2.19 -0.53 -5.22
C MET A 11 2.66 0.74 -5.92
N GLN A 12 1.86 1.25 -6.85
CA GLN A 12 2.21 2.46 -7.57
C GLN A 12 2.29 3.68 -6.65
N ARG A 13 1.36 3.80 -5.71
CA ARG A 13 1.38 4.90 -4.75
C ARG A 13 2.62 4.84 -3.86
N LEU A 14 2.98 3.65 -3.42
CA LEU A 14 4.17 3.46 -2.60
C LEU A 14 5.44 3.81 -3.35
N ARG A 15 5.51 3.47 -4.64
CA ARG A 15 6.68 3.77 -5.46
C ARG A 15 6.83 5.25 -5.78
N ARG A 16 5.71 5.94 -5.94
CA ARG A 16 5.72 7.36 -6.29
C ARG A 16 6.03 8.26 -5.11
N SER A 17 5.71 7.81 -3.92
CA SER A 17 5.86 8.62 -2.74
C SER A 17 7.33 8.68 -2.32
N ARG A 18 7.81 9.88 -2.03
CA ARG A 18 9.14 10.09 -1.48
C ARG A 18 9.11 10.28 0.02
N GLN A 19 7.93 10.31 0.59
CA GLN A 19 7.73 10.50 2.02
C GLN A 19 6.89 9.35 2.56
N PRO A 20 7.03 9.04 3.86
CA PRO A 20 6.18 8.02 4.46
C PRO A 20 4.70 8.37 4.31
N LEU A 21 3.89 7.37 4.01
CA LEU A 21 2.46 7.54 3.83
C LEU A 21 1.75 7.12 5.10
N GLN A 22 0.69 7.87 5.44
CA GLN A 22 -0.13 7.51 6.58
C GLN A 22 -1.12 6.44 6.17
N ALA A 23 -1.20 5.37 6.98
CA ALA A 23 -2.04 4.23 6.66
C ALA A 23 -3.50 4.60 6.50
N HIS A 24 -4.05 5.43 7.41
CA HIS A 24 -5.46 5.78 7.33
C HIS A 24 -5.78 6.61 6.08
N THR A 25 -4.88 7.49 5.66
CA THR A 25 -5.07 8.28 4.46
C THR A 25 -5.08 7.38 3.22
N LEU A 26 -4.11 6.49 3.14
CA LEU A 26 -3.99 5.58 2.02
C LEU A 26 -5.19 4.63 1.94
N ALA A 27 -5.65 4.13 3.09
CA ALA A 27 -6.82 3.28 3.16
C ALA A 27 -8.07 4.00 2.66
N GLU A 28 -8.25 5.26 3.05
CA GLU A 28 -9.36 6.07 2.57
C GLU A 28 -9.33 6.23 1.06
N GLN A 29 -8.16 6.52 0.52
CA GLN A 29 -8.01 6.71 -0.92
C GLN A 29 -8.34 5.44 -1.69
N LEU A 30 -8.07 4.30 -1.10
CA LEU A 30 -8.34 3.00 -1.72
C LEU A 30 -9.70 2.41 -1.32
N ASP A 31 -10.44 3.12 -0.48
CA ASP A 31 -11.76 2.71 0.00
C ASP A 31 -11.72 1.34 0.70
N ILE A 32 -10.75 1.17 1.57
CA ILE A 32 -10.58 -0.04 2.37
C ILE A 32 -10.27 0.34 3.82
N SER A 33 -10.39 -0.63 4.72
CA SER A 33 -9.99 -0.41 6.12
C SER A 33 -8.48 -0.41 6.25
N VAL A 34 -7.99 0.18 7.34
CA VAL A 34 -6.56 0.16 7.66
C VAL A 34 -6.08 -1.29 7.82
N ARG A 35 -6.90 -2.14 8.41
CA ARG A 35 -6.57 -3.55 8.56
C ARG A 35 -6.34 -4.23 7.21
N THR A 36 -7.25 -3.99 6.27
CA THR A 36 -7.11 -4.53 4.92
C THR A 36 -5.88 -3.97 4.23
N LEU A 37 -5.59 -2.69 4.44
CA LEU A 37 -4.39 -2.07 3.88
C LEU A 37 -3.12 -2.80 4.34
N TYR A 38 -2.98 -3.06 5.63
CA TYR A 38 -1.80 -3.75 6.14
C TYR A 38 -1.71 -5.18 5.62
N ARG A 39 -2.84 -5.85 5.45
CA ARG A 39 -2.84 -7.19 4.86
C ARG A 39 -2.38 -7.15 3.40
N ASP A 40 -2.79 -6.14 2.66
CA ASP A 40 -2.39 -5.98 1.27
C ASP A 40 -0.89 -5.68 1.16
N ILE A 41 -0.37 -4.84 2.05
CA ILE A 41 1.06 -4.56 2.10
C ILE A 41 1.86 -5.83 2.37
N GLU A 42 1.40 -6.64 3.31
CA GLU A 42 2.04 -7.92 3.59
C GLU A 42 2.03 -8.84 2.38
N THR A 43 0.92 -8.88 1.66
CA THR A 43 0.80 -9.66 0.44
C THR A 43 1.84 -9.21 -0.59
N LEU A 44 2.00 -7.91 -0.78
CA LEU A 44 2.98 -7.37 -1.72
C LEU A 44 4.41 -7.74 -1.32
N ARG A 45 4.73 -7.67 -0.04
CA ARG A 45 6.04 -8.06 0.45
C ARG A 45 6.35 -9.52 0.15
N ARG A 46 5.38 -10.39 0.35
CA ARG A 46 5.54 -11.82 0.06
C ARG A 46 5.75 -12.08 -1.42
N GLN A 47 5.24 -11.21 -2.26
CA GLN A 47 5.41 -11.31 -3.71
C GLN A 47 6.73 -10.68 -4.18
N GLY A 48 7.56 -10.26 -3.25
CA GLY A 48 8.87 -9.71 -3.57
C GLY A 48 8.91 -8.21 -3.81
N ALA A 49 7.82 -7.50 -3.55
CA ALA A 49 7.82 -6.06 -3.71
C ALA A 49 8.68 -5.41 -2.62
N ASP A 50 9.55 -4.50 -3.02
CA ASP A 50 10.37 -3.75 -2.08
C ASP A 50 9.57 -2.54 -1.60
N ILE A 51 8.91 -2.70 -0.47
CA ILE A 51 8.09 -1.64 0.12
C ILE A 51 8.87 -0.91 1.21
N GLU A 52 10.01 -1.46 1.59
CA GLU A 52 10.82 -0.93 2.69
C GLU A 52 11.80 0.14 2.24
N GLY A 53 11.45 0.89 1.29
CA GLY A 53 12.28 1.99 0.89
C GLY A 53 12.06 3.22 1.75
N GLU A 54 12.28 4.36 1.16
CA GLU A 54 12.14 5.63 1.82
C GLU A 54 10.71 6.00 2.15
N ALA A 55 9.76 5.40 1.43
CA ALA A 55 8.34 5.65 1.64
C ALA A 55 7.72 4.48 2.38
N GLY A 56 7.87 4.42 3.66
CA GLY A 56 7.18 3.45 4.49
C GLY A 56 5.72 3.85 4.70
N VAL A 57 4.96 2.95 5.31
CA VAL A 57 3.59 3.25 5.72
C VAL A 57 3.55 3.32 7.24
N GLY A 58 3.15 4.46 7.71
CA GLY A 58 3.07 4.72 9.15
C GLY A 58 1.69 4.52 9.73
#